data_d1ed66cddbd068eb31f5f5d4c7527503
#
_entry.id   d1ed66cddbd068eb31f5f5d4c7527503
#
_cell.length_a   1.000
_cell.length_b   1.000
_cell.length_c   1.000
_cell.angle_alpha   90.00
_cell.angle_beta   90.00
_cell.angle_gamma   90.00
#
_symmetry.space_group_name_H-M   'P 1'
#
loop_
_entity.id
_entity.type
_entity.pdbx_description
1 polymer ?
#
loop_
_entity_poly.entity_id
_entity_poly.type
_entity_poly.pdbx_seq_one_letter_code
_entity_poly.pdbx_strand_id
1 'polypeptide(L)'
;MLGKFITLEGGDGTGKSTQAKLLAEYLQKKGLQVVTTKEPGGTDVGLEIRKLLVCGDKDKMDATAEVLLYFADRHIHLTKKIWPAMDEGQIVISDRFADSTVAYQCYGYGQRIKREIIDEVYKIAVGDFKPDLTIILDIDPQIGLSRSFAKADTMTEKELRFEGRELEFHENLRRGFLDIAAKEPERCVVLNADKSIEDLHKDIVNVVSERLGL
;
A
#
# COMPACT_ATOMS: atom_id res chain seq x y z
N MET A 1 -12.86 -3.59 21.94
CA MET A 1 -11.61 -4.14 21.34
C MET A 1 -10.87 -2.94 20.76
N LEU A 2 -9.56 -2.82 20.94
CA LEU A 2 -8.81 -1.76 20.25
C LEU A 2 -8.88 -1.99 18.74
N GLY A 3 -9.02 -0.94 17.96
CA GLY A 3 -9.01 -1.03 16.49
C GLY A 3 -7.72 -1.67 15.97
N LYS A 4 -7.77 -2.23 14.77
CA LYS A 4 -6.61 -2.83 14.11
C LYS A 4 -6.36 -2.16 12.77
N PHE A 5 -5.08 -2.00 12.42
CA PHE A 5 -4.67 -1.44 11.14
C PHE A 5 -3.94 -2.49 10.30
N ILE A 6 -4.55 -2.85 9.17
CA ILE A 6 -4.03 -3.83 8.20
C ILE A 6 -3.71 -3.09 6.90
N THR A 7 -2.52 -3.34 6.35
CA THR A 7 -2.13 -2.79 5.06
C THR A 7 -1.90 -3.90 4.03
N LEU A 8 -2.32 -3.65 2.80
CA LEU A 8 -2.01 -4.48 1.65
C LEU A 8 -0.98 -3.75 0.79
N GLU A 9 0.16 -4.37 0.58
CA GLU A 9 1.30 -3.82 -0.11
C GLU A 9 1.71 -4.69 -1.30
N GLY A 10 2.60 -4.18 -2.16
CA GLY A 10 3.10 -4.89 -3.34
C GLY A 10 3.06 -4.02 -4.60
N GLY A 11 3.63 -4.52 -5.69
CA GLY A 11 3.67 -3.86 -7.00
C GLY A 11 2.28 -3.63 -7.62
N ASP A 12 2.24 -2.99 -8.78
CA ASP A 12 0.98 -2.76 -9.49
C ASP A 12 0.47 -4.08 -10.10
N GLY A 13 -0.86 -4.22 -10.23
CA GLY A 13 -1.49 -5.43 -10.74
C GLY A 13 -1.50 -6.64 -9.81
N THR A 14 -1.00 -6.54 -8.56
CA THR A 14 -0.98 -7.67 -7.59
C THR A 14 -2.35 -8.01 -6.98
N GLY A 15 -3.38 -7.19 -7.21
CA GLY A 15 -4.74 -7.44 -6.72
C GLY A 15 -5.10 -6.82 -5.37
N LYS A 16 -4.27 -5.92 -4.81
CA LYS A 16 -4.48 -5.26 -3.51
C LYS A 16 -5.90 -4.75 -3.28
N SER A 17 -6.39 -3.89 -4.18
CA SER A 17 -7.72 -3.27 -4.03
C SER A 17 -8.86 -4.29 -4.04
N THR A 18 -8.73 -5.36 -4.83
CA THR A 18 -9.69 -6.47 -4.86
C THR A 18 -9.68 -7.22 -3.54
N GLN A 19 -8.49 -7.56 -3.07
CA GLN A 19 -8.33 -8.31 -1.82
C GLN A 19 -8.71 -7.48 -0.58
N ALA A 20 -8.43 -6.17 -0.58
CA ALA A 20 -8.88 -5.26 0.49
C ALA A 20 -10.41 -5.28 0.62
N LYS A 21 -11.13 -5.23 -0.51
CA LYS A 21 -12.60 -5.30 -0.55
C LYS A 21 -13.10 -6.66 -0.04
N LEU A 22 -12.55 -7.76 -0.54
CA LEU A 22 -12.96 -9.11 -0.13
C LEU A 22 -12.69 -9.36 1.35
N LEU A 23 -11.54 -8.92 1.87
CA LEU A 23 -11.22 -9.04 3.30
C LEU A 23 -12.20 -8.21 4.15
N ALA A 24 -12.54 -7.00 3.73
CA ALA A 24 -13.52 -6.19 4.44
C ALA A 24 -14.90 -6.87 4.49
N GLU A 25 -15.38 -7.39 3.36
CA GLU A 25 -16.64 -8.12 3.29
C GLU A 25 -16.64 -9.37 4.19
N TYR A 26 -15.52 -10.10 4.25
CA TYR A 26 -15.36 -11.26 5.12
C TYR A 26 -15.44 -10.89 6.61
N LEU A 27 -14.70 -9.85 7.03
CA LEU A 27 -14.69 -9.42 8.43
C LEU A 27 -16.05 -8.81 8.84
N GLN A 28 -16.70 -8.07 7.95
CA GLN A 28 -18.06 -7.56 8.18
C GLN A 28 -19.09 -8.67 8.38
N LYS A 29 -19.00 -9.78 7.61
CA LYS A 29 -19.84 -10.96 7.81
C LYS A 29 -19.62 -11.63 9.17
N LYS A 30 -18.44 -11.45 9.76
CA LYS A 30 -18.16 -11.86 11.15
C LYS A 30 -18.67 -10.88 12.22
N GLY A 31 -19.34 -9.81 11.82
CA GLY A 31 -19.90 -8.80 12.74
C GLY A 31 -18.92 -7.71 13.16
N LEU A 32 -17.75 -7.61 12.51
CA LEU A 32 -16.73 -6.60 12.82
C LEU A 32 -17.01 -5.31 12.04
N GLN A 33 -16.72 -4.16 12.66
CA GLN A 33 -16.77 -2.87 11.97
C GLN A 33 -15.47 -2.66 11.19
N VAL A 34 -15.58 -2.40 9.88
CA VAL A 34 -14.42 -2.29 8.99
C VAL A 34 -14.49 -1.03 8.14
N VAL A 35 -13.40 -0.28 8.12
CA VAL A 35 -13.18 0.85 7.22
C VAL A 35 -12.15 0.46 6.17
N THR A 36 -12.50 0.58 4.90
CA THR A 36 -11.53 0.45 3.79
C THR A 36 -11.05 1.82 3.34
N THR A 37 -9.76 1.90 3.01
CA THR A 37 -9.14 3.12 2.53
C THR A 37 -7.95 2.81 1.61
N LYS A 38 -7.26 3.84 1.12
CA LYS A 38 -6.08 3.68 0.25
C LYS A 38 -5.13 4.86 0.38
N GLU A 39 -3.88 4.66 0.04
CA GLU A 39 -2.89 5.71 -0.13
C GLU A 39 -2.21 5.68 -1.52
N PRO A 40 -1.95 6.86 -2.10
CA PRO A 40 -2.44 8.16 -1.67
C PRO A 40 -3.92 8.34 -1.97
N GLY A 41 -4.60 9.30 -1.28
CA GLY A 41 -5.96 9.70 -1.61
C GLY A 41 -7.04 9.14 -0.70
N GLY A 42 -6.74 8.88 0.58
CA GLY A 42 -7.71 8.42 1.58
C GLY A 42 -8.68 9.48 2.10
N THR A 43 -8.47 10.75 1.76
CA THR A 43 -9.27 11.94 2.14
C THR A 43 -9.48 12.87 0.95
N ASP A 44 -10.36 13.88 1.07
CA ASP A 44 -10.61 14.83 -0.02
C ASP A 44 -9.33 15.57 -0.44
N VAL A 45 -8.57 16.12 0.52
CA VAL A 45 -7.27 16.75 0.24
C VAL A 45 -6.28 15.72 -0.30
N GLY A 46 -6.31 14.50 0.22
CA GLY A 46 -5.50 13.39 -0.27
C GLY A 46 -5.78 13.06 -1.74
N LEU A 47 -7.02 13.19 -2.21
CA LEU A 47 -7.36 12.99 -3.63
C LEU A 47 -6.73 14.06 -4.53
N GLU A 48 -6.59 15.31 -4.06
CA GLU A 48 -5.87 16.37 -4.78
C GLU A 48 -4.38 16.06 -4.85
N ILE A 49 -3.77 15.65 -3.73
CA ILE A 49 -2.37 15.21 -3.68
C ILE A 49 -2.15 13.99 -4.59
N ARG A 50 -3.08 13.01 -4.58
CA ARG A 50 -3.01 11.85 -5.47
C ARG A 50 -2.88 12.25 -6.94
N LYS A 51 -3.69 13.20 -7.42
CA LYS A 51 -3.60 13.68 -8.80
C LYS A 51 -2.21 14.24 -9.13
N LEU A 52 -1.60 14.93 -8.18
CA LEU A 52 -0.22 15.41 -8.33
C LEU A 52 0.78 14.25 -8.39
N LEU A 53 0.57 13.16 -7.67
CA LEU A 53 1.52 12.06 -7.55
C LEU A 53 1.42 11.05 -8.70
N VAL A 54 0.22 10.67 -9.13
CA VAL A 54 0.03 9.51 -10.01
C VAL A 54 -0.36 9.85 -11.45
N CYS A 55 -0.68 11.12 -11.76
CA CYS A 55 -1.04 11.57 -13.11
C CYS A 55 0.07 12.40 -13.75
N GLY A 56 0.10 12.44 -15.09
CA GLY A 56 1.01 13.26 -15.87
C GLY A 56 2.36 12.61 -16.17
N ASP A 57 3.34 13.44 -16.53
CA ASP A 57 4.67 12.97 -16.92
C ASP A 57 5.38 12.24 -15.79
N LYS A 58 6.06 11.13 -16.15
CA LYS A 58 6.80 10.30 -15.19
C LYS A 58 7.93 11.05 -14.47
N ASP A 59 8.50 12.07 -15.11
CA ASP A 59 9.64 12.82 -14.59
C ASP A 59 9.28 14.25 -14.11
N LYS A 60 7.98 14.54 -13.94
CA LYS A 60 7.52 15.89 -13.53
C LYS A 60 7.99 16.34 -12.14
N MET A 61 8.42 15.44 -11.29
CA MET A 61 9.00 15.75 -9.98
C MET A 61 10.03 14.68 -9.61
N ASP A 62 10.98 15.06 -8.76
CA ASP A 62 11.97 14.15 -8.22
C ASP A 62 11.42 13.31 -7.05
N ALA A 63 12.18 12.30 -6.67
CA ALA A 63 11.77 11.39 -5.61
C ALA A 63 11.65 12.08 -4.23
N THR A 64 12.38 13.17 -3.97
CA THR A 64 12.27 13.94 -2.71
C THR A 64 10.91 14.63 -2.62
N ALA A 65 10.51 15.32 -3.70
CA ALA A 65 9.20 15.97 -3.78
C ALA A 65 8.07 14.94 -3.64
N GLU A 66 8.22 13.74 -4.24
CA GLU A 66 7.26 12.64 -4.08
C GLU A 66 7.15 12.20 -2.62
N VAL A 67 8.28 11.95 -1.94
CA VAL A 67 8.29 11.56 -0.51
C VAL A 67 7.54 12.57 0.34
N LEU A 68 7.82 13.87 0.17
CA LEU A 68 7.17 14.93 0.95
C LEU A 68 5.65 14.95 0.71
N LEU A 69 5.20 14.79 -0.53
CA LEU A 69 3.78 14.75 -0.87
C LEU A 69 3.09 13.49 -0.35
N TYR A 70 3.74 12.31 -0.45
CA TYR A 70 3.20 11.08 0.12
C TYR A 70 3.04 11.17 1.63
N PHE A 71 3.99 11.77 2.32
CA PHE A 71 3.89 11.91 3.78
C PHE A 71 2.92 13.01 4.20
N ALA A 72 2.72 14.06 3.40
CA ALA A 72 1.66 15.04 3.62
C ALA A 72 0.27 14.39 3.51
N ASP A 73 0.02 13.62 2.44
CA ASP A 73 -1.22 12.84 2.28
C ASP A 73 -1.43 11.89 3.47
N ARG A 74 -0.39 11.13 3.82
CA ARG A 74 -0.43 10.14 4.91
C ARG A 74 -0.75 10.76 6.26
N HIS A 75 -0.15 11.89 6.61
CA HIS A 75 -0.43 12.57 7.87
C HIS A 75 -1.89 13.01 7.96
N ILE A 76 -2.44 13.59 6.89
CA ILE A 76 -3.85 13.98 6.81
C ILE A 76 -4.75 12.75 6.92
N HIS A 77 -4.38 11.67 6.23
CA HIS A 77 -5.12 10.41 6.24
C HIS A 77 -5.16 9.76 7.65
N LEU A 78 -4.02 9.72 8.35
CA LEU A 78 -3.94 9.24 9.72
C LEU A 78 -4.84 10.05 10.66
N THR A 79 -4.69 11.38 10.64
CA THR A 79 -5.37 12.27 11.59
C THR A 79 -6.88 12.39 11.32
N LYS A 80 -7.31 12.27 10.07
CA LYS A 80 -8.71 12.49 9.70
C LYS A 80 -9.53 11.22 9.54
N LYS A 81 -8.88 10.06 9.36
CA LYS A 81 -9.60 8.83 9.06
C LYS A 81 -9.09 7.61 9.84
N ILE A 82 -7.78 7.29 9.78
CA ILE A 82 -7.28 6.04 10.33
C ILE A 82 -7.37 6.03 11.85
N TRP A 83 -6.75 7.00 12.53
CA TRP A 83 -6.76 7.06 13.99
C TRP A 83 -8.16 7.20 14.57
N PRO A 84 -9.05 8.10 14.08
CA PRO A 84 -10.42 8.15 14.58
C PRO A 84 -11.18 6.83 14.46
N ALA A 85 -11.06 6.12 13.33
CA ALA A 85 -11.70 4.82 13.15
C ALA A 85 -11.14 3.76 14.11
N MET A 86 -9.82 3.74 14.34
CA MET A 86 -9.20 2.83 15.30
C MET A 86 -9.60 3.14 16.73
N ASP A 87 -9.73 4.41 17.11
CA ASP A 87 -10.19 4.83 18.44
C ASP A 87 -11.63 4.38 18.71
N GLU A 88 -12.45 4.28 17.67
CA GLU A 88 -13.81 3.68 17.72
C GLU A 88 -13.80 2.14 17.75
N GLY A 89 -12.61 1.52 17.74
CA GLY A 89 -12.46 0.06 17.76
C GLY A 89 -12.68 -0.61 16.41
N GLN A 90 -12.69 0.14 15.31
CA GLN A 90 -12.89 -0.39 13.96
C GLN A 90 -11.59 -1.00 13.42
N ILE A 91 -11.72 -1.97 12.50
CA ILE A 91 -10.61 -2.48 11.72
C ILE A 91 -10.44 -1.60 10.49
N VAL A 92 -9.25 -1.05 10.30
CA VAL A 92 -8.91 -0.26 9.12
C VAL A 92 -8.08 -1.11 8.16
N ILE A 93 -8.51 -1.22 6.90
CA ILE A 93 -7.78 -1.90 5.83
C ILE A 93 -7.37 -0.86 4.80
N SER A 94 -6.06 -0.66 4.59
CA SER A 94 -5.53 0.27 3.59
C SER A 94 -4.89 -0.46 2.41
N ASP A 95 -5.28 -0.08 1.20
CA ASP A 95 -4.52 -0.39 -0.02
C ASP A 95 -3.35 0.58 -0.09
N ARG A 96 -2.16 0.12 0.29
CA ARG A 96 -0.90 0.82 0.52
C ARG A 96 -0.83 1.66 1.81
N PHE A 97 0.40 1.83 2.27
CA PHE A 97 0.82 2.72 3.35
C PHE A 97 2.30 3.09 3.16
N ALA A 98 3.05 3.26 4.24
CA ALA A 98 4.41 3.76 4.21
C ALA A 98 5.44 2.84 3.54
N ASP A 99 5.21 1.53 3.56
CA ASP A 99 6.09 0.56 2.90
C ASP A 99 6.13 0.78 1.38
N SER A 100 5.00 1.20 0.77
CA SER A 100 4.98 1.65 -0.62
C SER A 100 5.93 2.83 -0.87
N THR A 101 6.00 3.83 0.01
CA THR A 101 6.91 4.97 -0.17
C THR A 101 8.37 4.53 -0.14
N VAL A 102 8.73 3.63 0.77
CA VAL A 102 10.08 3.05 0.79
C VAL A 102 10.37 2.28 -0.49
N ALA A 103 9.47 1.39 -0.89
CA ALA A 103 9.67 0.55 -2.07
C ALA A 103 9.76 1.38 -3.36
N TYR A 104 8.87 2.35 -3.57
CA TYR A 104 8.83 3.18 -4.78
C TYR A 104 9.94 4.24 -4.80
N GLN A 105 10.03 5.10 -3.79
CA GLN A 105 10.91 6.26 -3.81
C GLN A 105 12.37 5.95 -3.45
N CYS A 106 12.62 4.91 -2.63
CA CYS A 106 13.99 4.46 -2.36
C CYS A 106 14.42 3.39 -3.37
N TYR A 107 13.85 2.18 -3.31
CA TYR A 107 14.30 1.06 -4.12
C TYR A 107 14.02 1.24 -5.61
N GLY A 108 12.81 1.61 -6.00
CA GLY A 108 12.41 1.79 -7.40
C GLY A 108 13.32 2.77 -8.15
N TYR A 109 13.69 3.87 -7.53
CA TYR A 109 14.63 4.84 -8.07
C TYR A 109 16.12 4.48 -7.87
N GLY A 110 16.44 3.21 -7.54
CA GLY A 110 17.82 2.77 -7.39
C GLY A 110 18.55 3.42 -6.20
N GLN A 111 17.83 3.65 -5.10
CA GLN A 111 18.32 4.26 -3.86
C GLN A 111 18.82 5.71 -4.02
N ARG A 112 18.28 6.46 -4.98
CA ARG A 112 18.58 7.91 -5.13
C ARG A 112 18.18 8.69 -3.89
N ILE A 113 17.14 8.26 -3.16
CA ILE A 113 16.85 8.70 -1.80
C ILE A 113 17.28 7.61 -0.84
N LYS A 114 18.07 7.98 0.16
CA LYS A 114 18.50 7.08 1.21
C LYS A 114 17.31 6.74 2.12
N ARG A 115 17.26 5.50 2.60
CA ARG A 115 16.24 5.01 3.52
C ARG A 115 16.13 5.89 4.77
N GLU A 116 17.24 6.34 5.32
CA GLU A 116 17.31 7.16 6.54
C GLU A 116 16.52 8.47 6.39
N ILE A 117 16.54 9.10 5.20
CA ILE A 117 15.78 10.32 4.94
C ILE A 117 14.27 10.02 4.98
N ILE A 118 13.85 8.89 4.40
CA ILE A 118 12.44 8.48 4.45
C ILE A 118 12.02 8.19 5.90
N ASP A 119 12.88 7.56 6.69
CA ASP A 119 12.63 7.24 8.09
C ASP A 119 12.50 8.52 8.96
N GLU A 120 13.31 9.55 8.69
CA GLU A 120 13.18 10.87 9.34
C GLU A 120 11.84 11.54 9.02
N VAL A 121 11.45 11.56 7.74
CA VAL A 121 10.15 12.13 7.32
C VAL A 121 8.99 11.31 7.88
N TYR A 122 9.12 9.97 7.94
CA TYR A 122 8.16 9.09 8.60
C TYR A 122 7.97 9.48 10.06
N LYS A 123 9.06 9.65 10.79
CA LYS A 123 8.99 10.01 12.22
C LYS A 123 8.27 11.35 12.45
N ILE A 124 8.47 12.33 11.56
CA ILE A 124 7.79 13.63 11.64
C ILE A 124 6.28 13.49 11.36
N ALA A 125 5.91 12.73 10.31
CA ALA A 125 4.54 12.68 9.81
C ALA A 125 3.68 11.63 10.53
N VAL A 126 4.27 10.54 11.00
CA VAL A 126 3.59 9.33 11.49
C VAL A 126 3.92 9.02 12.96
N GLY A 127 5.10 9.45 13.43
CA GLY A 127 5.62 9.10 14.75
C GLY A 127 6.07 7.64 14.82
N ASP A 128 5.71 6.96 15.89
CA ASP A 128 6.03 5.54 16.11
C ASP A 128 4.90 4.58 15.68
N PHE A 129 3.82 5.13 15.11
CA PHE A 129 2.67 4.34 14.67
C PHE A 129 3.03 3.43 13.49
N LYS A 130 2.68 2.15 13.59
CA LYS A 130 2.89 1.15 12.54
C LYS A 130 1.61 0.32 12.32
N PRO A 131 1.40 -0.27 11.15
CA PRO A 131 0.36 -1.28 10.96
C PRO A 131 0.53 -2.46 11.91
N ASP A 132 -0.59 -3.02 12.41
CA ASP A 132 -0.59 -4.28 13.16
C ASP A 132 -0.19 -5.46 12.25
N LEU A 133 -0.57 -5.40 10.98
CA LEU A 133 -0.24 -6.41 9.97
C LEU A 133 -0.08 -5.76 8.60
N THR A 134 1.00 -6.07 7.91
CA THR A 134 1.23 -5.73 6.51
C THR A 134 1.28 -7.01 5.68
N ILE A 135 0.42 -7.14 4.69
CA ILE A 135 0.39 -8.25 3.75
C ILE A 135 0.97 -7.78 2.43
N ILE A 136 2.13 -8.30 2.07
CA ILE A 136 2.82 -8.00 0.83
C ILE A 136 2.43 -9.04 -0.22
N LEU A 137 1.74 -8.59 -1.26
CA LEU A 137 1.34 -9.40 -2.40
C LEU A 137 2.48 -9.41 -3.43
N ASP A 138 3.21 -10.52 -3.49
CA ASP A 138 4.36 -10.70 -4.38
C ASP A 138 3.96 -11.37 -5.68
N ILE A 139 4.38 -10.78 -6.79
CA ILE A 139 4.19 -11.34 -8.14
C ILE A 139 5.37 -10.93 -9.03
N ASP A 140 5.59 -11.68 -10.10
CA ASP A 140 6.51 -11.26 -11.16
C ASP A 140 6.10 -9.90 -11.72
N PRO A 141 7.01 -8.92 -11.83
CA PRO A 141 6.69 -7.57 -12.29
C PRO A 141 6.06 -7.53 -13.68
N GLN A 142 6.46 -8.40 -14.60
CA GLN A 142 5.90 -8.45 -15.97
C GLN A 142 4.42 -8.87 -15.94
N ILE A 143 4.09 -9.86 -15.09
CA ILE A 143 2.69 -10.30 -14.90
C ILE A 143 1.87 -9.18 -14.26
N GLY A 144 2.41 -8.55 -13.21
CA GLY A 144 1.75 -7.44 -12.52
C GLY A 144 1.45 -6.26 -13.46
N LEU A 145 2.45 -5.81 -14.22
CA LEU A 145 2.29 -4.73 -15.20
C LEU A 145 1.26 -5.07 -16.27
N SER A 146 1.27 -6.29 -16.82
CA SER A 146 0.28 -6.74 -17.79
C SER A 146 -1.15 -6.61 -17.24
N ARG A 147 -1.37 -7.04 -15.99
CA ARG A 147 -2.67 -6.92 -15.30
C ARG A 147 -3.06 -5.46 -15.03
N SER A 148 -2.09 -4.60 -14.68
CA SER A 148 -2.33 -3.17 -14.43
C SER A 148 -2.71 -2.43 -15.70
N PHE A 149 -2.02 -2.64 -16.81
CA PHE A 149 -2.35 -2.03 -18.09
C PHE A 149 -3.73 -2.47 -18.61
N ALA A 150 -4.06 -3.76 -18.53
CA ALA A 150 -5.37 -4.26 -18.91
C ALA A 150 -6.51 -3.60 -18.11
N LYS A 151 -6.29 -3.30 -16.85
CA LYS A 151 -7.23 -2.55 -15.99
C LYS A 151 -7.31 -1.08 -16.39
N ALA A 152 -6.19 -0.42 -16.67
CA ALA A 152 -6.13 0.99 -17.02
C ALA A 152 -6.86 1.32 -18.33
N ASP A 153 -6.94 0.39 -19.28
CA ASP A 153 -7.68 0.56 -20.52
C ASP A 153 -9.19 0.72 -20.31
N THR A 154 -9.70 0.33 -19.15
CA THR A 154 -11.11 0.49 -18.76
C THR A 154 -11.39 1.76 -17.94
N MET A 155 -10.37 2.57 -17.60
CA MET A 155 -10.48 3.74 -16.73
C MET A 155 -10.50 5.05 -17.54
N THR A 156 -11.28 6.02 -17.07
CA THR A 156 -11.43 7.35 -17.70
C THR A 156 -10.20 8.25 -17.47
N GLU A 157 -9.56 8.17 -16.31
CA GLU A 157 -8.31 8.84 -15.99
C GLU A 157 -7.20 7.80 -15.82
N LYS A 158 -6.11 7.93 -16.61
CA LYS A 158 -4.98 7.00 -16.57
C LYS A 158 -3.99 7.41 -15.49
N GLU A 159 -4.00 6.71 -14.39
CA GLU A 159 -3.02 6.83 -13.31
C GLU A 159 -1.82 5.90 -13.59
N LEU A 160 -1.09 6.15 -14.70
CA LEU A 160 -0.03 5.25 -15.23
C LEU A 160 1.38 5.83 -15.05
N ARG A 161 1.57 6.81 -14.17
CA ARG A 161 2.86 7.49 -14.05
C ARG A 161 3.99 6.54 -13.63
N PHE A 162 3.71 5.56 -12.78
CA PHE A 162 4.69 4.59 -12.31
C PHE A 162 4.75 3.35 -13.19
N GLU A 163 3.64 2.87 -13.72
CA GLU A 163 3.59 1.73 -14.65
C GLU A 163 4.38 2.00 -15.93
N GLY A 164 4.48 3.27 -16.35
CA GLY A 164 5.31 3.69 -17.49
C GLY A 164 6.81 3.71 -17.24
N ARG A 165 7.29 3.32 -16.04
CA ARG A 165 8.71 3.17 -15.74
C ARG A 165 9.28 1.90 -16.38
N GLU A 166 10.62 1.88 -16.56
CA GLU A 166 11.34 0.72 -17.07
C GLU A 166 11.17 -0.51 -16.16
N LEU A 167 11.26 -1.71 -16.73
CA LEU A 167 11.09 -2.97 -15.97
C LEU A 167 12.03 -3.05 -14.75
N GLU A 168 13.26 -2.57 -14.88
CA GLU A 168 14.23 -2.53 -13.78
C GLU A 168 13.68 -1.77 -12.55
N PHE A 169 12.91 -0.70 -12.75
CA PHE A 169 12.25 0.01 -11.66
C PHE A 169 11.32 -0.92 -10.88
N HIS A 170 10.51 -1.72 -11.57
CA HIS A 170 9.55 -2.65 -10.95
C HIS A 170 10.23 -3.86 -10.30
N GLU A 171 11.35 -4.32 -10.85
CA GLU A 171 12.18 -5.36 -10.23
C GLU A 171 12.82 -4.85 -8.93
N ASN A 172 13.33 -3.61 -8.93
CA ASN A 172 13.86 -2.94 -7.75
C ASN A 172 12.75 -2.73 -6.70
N LEU A 173 11.58 -2.32 -7.12
CA LEU A 173 10.39 -2.17 -6.28
C LEU A 173 10.03 -3.49 -5.57
N ARG A 174 9.95 -4.59 -6.32
CA ARG A 174 9.70 -5.93 -5.77
C ARG A 174 10.76 -6.31 -4.73
N ARG A 175 12.04 -6.12 -5.04
CA ARG A 175 13.14 -6.35 -4.07
C ARG A 175 12.95 -5.51 -2.81
N GLY A 176 12.53 -4.26 -2.95
CA GLY A 176 12.24 -3.38 -1.81
C GLY A 176 11.19 -3.94 -0.87
N PHE A 177 10.06 -4.41 -1.39
CA PHE A 177 9.02 -5.03 -0.58
C PHE A 177 9.51 -6.30 0.13
N LEU A 178 10.25 -7.16 -0.56
CA LEU A 178 10.80 -8.39 0.02
C LEU A 178 11.84 -8.11 1.11
N ASP A 179 12.69 -7.09 0.91
CA ASP A 179 13.67 -6.65 1.92
C ASP A 179 12.99 -6.06 3.17
N ILE A 180 11.92 -5.27 2.99
CA ILE A 180 11.09 -4.77 4.10
C ILE A 180 10.51 -5.93 4.90
N ALA A 181 9.92 -6.92 4.23
CA ALA A 181 9.35 -8.09 4.89
C ALA A 181 10.39 -8.88 5.69
N ALA A 182 11.58 -9.07 5.11
CA ALA A 182 12.66 -9.79 5.77
C ALA A 182 13.19 -9.07 7.03
N LYS A 183 13.13 -7.73 7.04
CA LYS A 183 13.56 -6.91 8.17
C LYS A 183 12.50 -6.75 9.28
N GLU A 184 11.22 -6.89 8.94
CA GLU A 184 10.10 -6.72 9.87
C GLU A 184 9.13 -7.93 9.85
N PRO A 185 9.63 -9.18 10.08
CA PRO A 185 8.83 -10.41 9.96
C PRO A 185 7.67 -10.49 10.95
N GLU A 186 7.77 -9.79 12.09
CA GLU A 186 6.70 -9.73 13.09
C GLU A 186 5.45 -9.02 12.56
N ARG A 187 5.63 -8.03 11.69
CA ARG A 187 4.57 -7.20 11.13
C ARG A 187 4.21 -7.62 9.71
N CYS A 188 5.18 -8.07 8.92
CA CYS A 188 5.03 -8.31 7.49
C CYS A 188 4.88 -9.80 7.15
N VAL A 189 3.95 -10.11 6.24
CA VAL A 189 3.79 -11.45 5.64
C VAL A 189 3.78 -11.31 4.12
N VAL A 190 4.56 -12.15 3.44
CA VAL A 190 4.60 -12.19 1.96
C VAL A 190 3.71 -13.32 1.46
N LEU A 191 2.80 -13.00 0.55
CA LEU A 191 1.93 -13.97 -0.13
C LEU A 191 2.16 -13.95 -1.63
N ASN A 192 2.27 -15.12 -2.24
CA ASN A 192 2.31 -15.23 -3.69
C ASN A 192 0.95 -14.82 -4.28
N ALA A 193 0.95 -13.77 -5.12
CA ALA A 193 -0.23 -13.23 -5.78
C ALA A 193 -0.44 -13.79 -7.21
N ASP A 194 0.38 -14.73 -7.66
CA ASP A 194 0.16 -15.46 -8.90
C ASP A 194 -0.74 -16.69 -8.67
N LYS A 195 -1.94 -16.41 -8.23
CA LYS A 195 -3.01 -17.35 -7.89
C LYS A 195 -4.36 -16.82 -8.36
N SER A 196 -5.41 -17.65 -8.24
CA SER A 196 -6.79 -17.19 -8.38
C SER A 196 -7.12 -16.15 -7.29
N ILE A 197 -8.11 -15.29 -7.56
CA ILE A 197 -8.59 -14.30 -6.58
C ILE A 197 -9.05 -15.00 -5.31
N GLU A 198 -9.75 -16.12 -5.46
CA GLU A 198 -10.34 -16.91 -4.37
C GLU A 198 -9.27 -17.58 -3.51
N ASP A 199 -8.21 -18.13 -4.11
CA ASP A 199 -7.17 -18.81 -3.35
C ASP A 199 -6.26 -17.81 -2.63
N LEU A 200 -5.93 -16.68 -3.28
CA LEU A 200 -5.22 -15.58 -2.61
C LEU A 200 -6.03 -15.02 -1.44
N HIS A 201 -7.36 -14.89 -1.61
CA HIS A 201 -8.23 -14.44 -0.53
C HIS A 201 -8.23 -15.40 0.67
N LYS A 202 -8.26 -16.71 0.44
CA LYS A 202 -8.14 -17.71 1.51
C LYS A 202 -6.82 -17.58 2.28
N ASP A 203 -5.71 -17.39 1.55
CA ASP A 203 -4.40 -17.18 2.19
C ASP A 203 -4.40 -15.94 3.06
N ILE A 204 -4.98 -14.82 2.57
CA ILE A 204 -5.08 -13.57 3.33
C ILE A 204 -5.93 -13.75 4.60
N VAL A 205 -7.08 -14.41 4.49
CA VAL A 205 -7.95 -14.70 5.64
C VAL A 205 -7.23 -15.53 6.68
N ASN A 206 -6.49 -16.56 6.28
CA ASN A 206 -5.72 -17.41 7.18
C ASN A 206 -4.67 -16.58 7.95
N VAL A 207 -3.90 -15.76 7.23
CA VAL A 207 -2.89 -14.87 7.84
C VAL A 207 -3.52 -13.89 8.83
N VAL A 208 -4.64 -13.26 8.47
CA VAL A 208 -5.34 -12.33 9.36
C VAL A 208 -5.86 -13.03 10.61
N SER A 209 -6.42 -14.25 10.47
CA SER A 209 -6.88 -15.03 11.60
C SER A 209 -5.74 -15.47 12.53
N GLU A 210 -4.62 -15.93 11.97
CA GLU A 210 -3.46 -16.37 12.76
C GLU A 210 -2.77 -15.21 13.49
N ARG A 211 -2.59 -14.08 12.81
CA ARG A 211 -1.80 -12.95 13.33
C ARG A 211 -2.58 -12.03 14.25
N LEU A 212 -3.88 -11.86 14.00
CA LEU A 212 -4.71 -10.89 14.71
C LEU A 212 -5.86 -11.52 15.51
N GLY A 213 -6.11 -12.82 15.34
CA GLY A 213 -7.22 -13.52 16.01
C GLY A 213 -8.61 -13.09 15.51
N LEU A 214 -8.72 -12.70 14.23
CA LEU A 214 -9.95 -12.16 13.61
C LEU A 214 -10.70 -13.17 12.76
#